data_3ea058edaa06bf0d5d92bc72c2e1aa74
#
_entry.id   3ea058edaa06bf0d5d92bc72c2e1aa74
#
_cell.length_a   1.000
_cell.length_b   1.000
_cell.length_c   1.000
_cell.angle_alpha   90.00
_cell.angle_beta   90.00
_cell.angle_gamma   90.00
#
_symmetry.space_group_name_H-M   'P 1'
#
loop_
_entity.id
_entity.type
_entity.pdbx_description
1 polymer ?
#
loop_
_entity_poly.entity_id
_entity_poly.type
_entity_poly.pdbx_seq_one_letter_code
_entity_poly.pdbx_strand_id
1 'polypeptide(L)'
;RNLSEQAQAIYESWFVSFEKFGGMVPLDWGEGVLGDIAEIKTTTFKPDKEPDVIVEHYSIPALDENHFPIFELAEGIKSNKYLLNKNSVMISKLNPDIKRIWRPMCLSDRPVCSTEFIVFEAKNKKNKDFIFSILDSDNFSNHLCFHVTGSTGSRQRAVPKATLDFKVLIPPSEVIEQFCSMVTPIYDLIGVNEIENQRLSELRDSLLPKLMSGELDVSDLNI
;
A
#
# COMPACT_ATOMS: atom_id res chain seq x y z
N ARG A 1 0.28 -16.13 12.92
CA ARG A 1 -0.19 -14.75 12.82
C ARG A 1 0.65 -14.08 11.76
N ASN A 2 0.04 -13.54 10.73
CA ASN A 2 0.78 -12.99 9.63
C ASN A 2 1.40 -11.62 10.04
N LEU A 3 2.43 -11.16 9.32
CA LEU A 3 3.15 -9.92 9.66
C LEU A 3 2.25 -8.69 9.63
N SER A 4 1.32 -8.62 8.68
CA SER A 4 0.38 -7.51 8.57
C SER A 4 -0.54 -7.43 9.80
N GLU A 5 -1.07 -8.56 10.27
CA GLU A 5 -1.87 -8.63 11.51
C GLU A 5 -1.07 -8.21 12.75
N GLN A 6 0.24 -8.51 12.79
CA GLN A 6 1.10 -8.07 13.89
C GLN A 6 1.26 -6.55 13.90
N ALA A 7 1.55 -5.94 12.75
CA ALA A 7 1.67 -4.49 12.63
C ALA A 7 0.35 -3.79 13.00
N GLN A 8 -0.78 -4.32 12.53
CA GLN A 8 -2.09 -3.77 12.82
C GLN A 8 -2.47 -3.93 14.30
N ALA A 9 -2.13 -5.06 14.94
CA ALA A 9 -2.36 -5.24 16.37
C ALA A 9 -1.56 -4.23 17.23
N ILE A 10 -0.33 -3.88 16.80
CA ILE A 10 0.45 -2.83 17.48
C ILE A 10 -0.27 -1.48 17.32
N TYR A 11 -0.76 -1.16 16.10
CA TYR A 11 -1.51 0.08 15.85
C TYR A 11 -2.77 0.14 16.72
N GLU A 12 -3.55 -0.92 16.76
CA GLU A 12 -4.78 -1.01 17.59
C GLU A 12 -4.50 -0.82 19.07
N SER A 13 -3.46 -1.50 19.60
CA SER A 13 -3.06 -1.38 21.01
C SER A 13 -2.60 0.03 21.38
N TRP A 14 -1.98 0.76 20.43
CA TRP A 14 -1.45 2.10 20.70
C TRP A 14 -2.48 3.21 20.48
N PHE A 15 -3.28 3.14 19.40
CA PHE A 15 -4.05 4.29 18.91
C PHE A 15 -5.56 4.06 18.83
N VAL A 16 -6.04 2.85 19.17
CA VAL A 16 -7.46 2.51 19.17
C VAL A 16 -7.93 2.10 20.57
N SER A 17 -7.32 1.10 21.17
CA SER A 17 -7.64 0.63 22.53
C SER A 17 -6.84 1.33 23.63
N PHE A 18 -5.72 2.00 23.25
CA PHE A 18 -4.80 2.69 24.18
C PHE A 18 -4.21 1.78 25.27
N GLU A 19 -4.20 0.48 25.06
CA GLU A 19 -3.65 -0.49 26.04
C GLU A 19 -2.21 -0.17 26.42
N LYS A 20 -1.40 0.28 25.45
CA LYS A 20 -0.03 0.76 25.67
C LYS A 20 0.04 1.89 26.69
N PHE A 21 -1.03 2.67 26.83
CA PHE A 21 -1.12 3.86 27.68
C PHE A 21 -2.13 3.66 28.84
N GLY A 22 -2.41 2.41 29.23
CA GLY A 22 -3.30 2.08 30.33
C GLY A 22 -4.79 2.18 29.98
N GLY A 23 -5.16 2.08 28.70
CA GLY A 23 -6.55 2.06 28.23
C GLY A 23 -7.22 3.43 28.13
N MET A 24 -6.44 4.52 28.24
CA MET A 24 -6.95 5.90 28.14
C MET A 24 -6.10 6.72 27.17
N VAL A 25 -6.75 7.65 26.49
CA VAL A 25 -6.05 8.62 25.63
C VAL A 25 -5.16 9.51 26.51
N PRO A 26 -3.84 9.61 26.25
CA PRO A 26 -2.96 10.54 26.96
C PRO A 26 -3.41 11.99 26.77
N LEU A 27 -3.28 12.80 27.83
CA LEU A 27 -3.79 14.17 27.86
C LEU A 27 -3.02 15.14 26.94
N ASP A 28 -1.83 14.77 26.52
CA ASP A 28 -0.96 15.54 25.62
C ASP A 28 -1.20 15.24 24.14
N TRP A 29 -2.15 14.35 23.80
CA TRP A 29 -2.50 14.08 22.42
C TRP A 29 -3.51 15.10 21.88
N GLY A 30 -3.23 15.62 20.67
CA GLY A 30 -4.12 16.52 19.97
C GLY A 30 -5.20 15.79 19.19
N GLU A 31 -6.37 16.42 19.06
CA GLU A 31 -7.38 16.01 18.08
C GLU A 31 -7.13 16.72 16.73
N GLY A 32 -7.28 16.00 15.63
CA GLY A 32 -7.10 16.56 14.29
C GLY A 32 -7.76 15.71 13.22
N VAL A 33 -7.37 15.94 11.98
CA VAL A 33 -7.81 15.19 10.82
C VAL A 33 -6.60 14.64 10.06
N LEU A 34 -6.81 13.61 9.24
CA LEU A 34 -5.75 13.00 8.44
C LEU A 34 -5.01 14.05 7.60
N GLY A 35 -5.73 15.06 7.08
CA GLY A 35 -5.17 16.17 6.34
C GLY A 35 -4.18 17.05 7.10
N ASP A 36 -4.14 16.99 8.45
CA ASP A 36 -3.15 17.71 9.26
C ASP A 36 -1.77 17.04 9.18
N ILE A 37 -1.73 15.72 8.98
CA ILE A 37 -0.50 14.89 9.03
C ILE A 37 -0.13 14.24 7.69
N ALA A 38 -1.04 14.22 6.72
CA ALA A 38 -0.82 13.67 5.38
C ALA A 38 -1.36 14.58 4.29
N GLU A 39 -0.92 14.35 3.07
CA GLU A 39 -1.42 15.04 1.87
C GLU A 39 -1.64 14.05 0.73
N ILE A 40 -2.57 14.37 -0.19
CA ILE A 40 -2.83 13.57 -1.39
C ILE A 40 -1.94 14.07 -2.53
N LYS A 41 -1.25 13.13 -3.20
CA LYS A 41 -0.41 13.39 -4.38
C LYS A 41 -1.09 12.94 -5.65
N THR A 42 -1.06 13.82 -6.68
CA THR A 42 -1.65 13.56 -8.00
C THR A 42 -0.69 13.93 -9.13
N THR A 43 0.62 13.88 -8.86
CA THR A 43 1.63 14.15 -9.88
C THR A 43 1.48 13.14 -11.01
N THR A 44 1.18 13.63 -12.21
CA THR A 44 0.76 12.79 -13.33
C THR A 44 1.95 12.37 -14.19
N PHE A 45 2.06 11.08 -14.46
CA PHE A 45 2.86 10.50 -15.53
C PHE A 45 2.00 10.33 -16.78
N LYS A 46 2.53 10.72 -17.94
CA LYS A 46 1.85 10.62 -19.24
C LYS A 46 2.60 9.63 -20.13
N PRO A 47 2.09 8.39 -20.29
CA PRO A 47 2.77 7.35 -21.06
C PRO A 47 3.08 7.74 -22.51
N ASP A 48 2.19 8.50 -23.15
CA ASP A 48 2.34 9.01 -24.52
C ASP A 48 3.52 9.98 -24.71
N LYS A 49 4.03 10.54 -23.62
CA LYS A 49 5.19 11.45 -23.65
C LYS A 49 6.53 10.74 -23.45
N GLU A 50 6.50 9.55 -22.85
CA GLU A 50 7.67 8.74 -22.54
C GLU A 50 7.40 7.26 -22.89
N PRO A 51 7.08 6.91 -24.17
CA PRO A 51 6.61 5.58 -24.54
C PRO A 51 7.65 4.47 -24.32
N ASP A 52 8.94 4.79 -24.49
CA ASP A 52 10.05 3.83 -24.39
C ASP A 52 10.53 3.56 -22.97
N VAL A 53 9.92 4.21 -21.96
CA VAL A 53 10.31 4.04 -20.56
C VAL A 53 9.65 2.79 -19.99
N ILE A 54 10.45 1.95 -19.33
CA ILE A 54 9.93 0.86 -18.49
C ILE A 54 9.47 1.45 -17.17
N VAL A 55 8.20 1.25 -16.85
CA VAL A 55 7.59 1.68 -15.60
C VAL A 55 7.33 0.51 -14.67
N GLU A 56 7.40 0.77 -13.39
CA GLU A 56 6.96 -0.10 -12.31
C GLU A 56 5.49 0.24 -12.02
N HIS A 57 4.57 -0.51 -12.64
CA HIS A 57 3.15 -0.18 -12.66
C HIS A 57 2.36 -0.91 -11.57
N TYR A 58 1.88 -0.14 -10.61
CA TYR A 58 0.98 -0.57 -9.55
C TYR A 58 -0.47 -0.42 -10.01
N SER A 59 -1.09 -1.51 -10.44
CA SER A 59 -2.48 -1.55 -10.89
C SER A 59 -3.36 -2.34 -9.92
N ILE A 60 -4.68 -2.15 -9.99
CA ILE A 60 -5.61 -2.95 -9.17
C ILE A 60 -5.53 -4.45 -9.51
N PRO A 61 -5.49 -4.87 -10.80
CA PRO A 61 -5.28 -6.28 -11.11
C PRO A 61 -3.98 -6.84 -10.51
N ALA A 62 -2.86 -6.13 -10.63
CA ALA A 62 -1.58 -6.58 -10.06
C ALA A 62 -1.63 -6.71 -8.53
N LEU A 63 -2.38 -5.84 -7.85
CA LEU A 63 -2.63 -5.95 -6.41
C LEU A 63 -3.45 -7.19 -6.08
N ASP A 64 -4.56 -7.41 -6.81
CA ASP A 64 -5.50 -8.50 -6.53
C ASP A 64 -4.90 -9.88 -6.86
N GLU A 65 -3.99 -9.96 -7.85
CA GLU A 65 -3.39 -11.22 -8.31
C GLU A 65 -2.19 -11.65 -7.46
N ASN A 66 -1.19 -10.76 -7.36
CA ASN A 66 0.12 -11.14 -6.81
C ASN A 66 0.64 -10.18 -5.73
N HIS A 67 -0.06 -9.08 -5.47
CA HIS A 67 0.41 -7.99 -4.62
C HIS A 67 1.83 -7.50 -5.00
N PHE A 68 2.12 -7.50 -6.32
CA PHE A 68 3.41 -7.12 -6.88
C PHE A 68 3.23 -6.26 -8.14
N PRO A 69 4.05 -5.21 -8.37
CA PRO A 69 3.91 -4.34 -9.54
C PRO A 69 4.32 -5.07 -10.83
N ILE A 70 3.78 -4.60 -11.97
CA ILE A 70 4.18 -5.09 -13.29
C ILE A 70 5.23 -4.14 -13.87
N PHE A 71 6.32 -4.70 -14.40
CA PHE A 71 7.32 -3.93 -15.15
C PHE A 71 6.99 -4.02 -16.64
N GLU A 72 6.57 -2.90 -17.23
CA GLU A 72 6.13 -2.85 -18.64
C GLU A 72 6.55 -1.56 -19.32
N LEU A 73 6.61 -1.56 -20.66
CA LEU A 73 6.83 -0.35 -21.45
C LEU A 73 5.62 0.57 -21.35
N ALA A 74 5.88 1.88 -21.20
CA ALA A 74 4.83 2.88 -21.06
C ALA A 74 3.92 2.96 -22.30
N GLU A 75 4.40 2.62 -23.51
CA GLU A 75 3.59 2.57 -24.73
C GLU A 75 2.37 1.64 -24.61
N GLY A 76 2.45 0.56 -23.81
CA GLY A 76 1.35 -0.36 -23.53
C GLY A 76 0.24 0.25 -22.66
N ILE A 77 0.52 1.35 -21.98
CA ILE A 77 -0.37 1.98 -21.02
C ILE A 77 -1.19 3.10 -21.68
N LYS A 78 -2.50 2.91 -21.79
CA LYS A 78 -3.40 3.81 -22.54
C LYS A 78 -3.97 4.98 -21.72
N SER A 79 -3.63 5.10 -20.44
CA SER A 79 -4.18 6.15 -19.56
C SER A 79 -3.09 6.73 -18.67
N ASN A 80 -3.26 8.01 -18.31
CA ASN A 80 -2.36 8.65 -17.36
C ASN A 80 -2.28 7.87 -16.04
N LYS A 81 -1.13 7.97 -15.38
CA LYS A 81 -0.85 7.37 -14.08
C LYS A 81 -0.42 8.42 -13.09
N TYR A 82 -0.44 8.11 -11.80
CA TYR A 82 0.22 8.94 -10.80
C TYR A 82 1.64 8.42 -10.55
N LEU A 83 2.59 9.35 -10.44
CA LEU A 83 3.95 9.04 -10.00
C LEU A 83 3.96 8.70 -8.52
N LEU A 84 4.77 7.70 -8.18
CA LEU A 84 5.01 7.28 -6.81
C LEU A 84 6.45 7.58 -6.40
N ASN A 85 6.71 7.51 -5.11
CA ASN A 85 8.04 7.50 -4.52
C ASN A 85 8.04 6.68 -3.22
N LYS A 86 9.20 6.50 -2.62
CA LYS A 86 9.38 5.67 -1.39
C LYS A 86 8.58 6.15 -0.18
N ASN A 87 8.03 7.38 -0.21
CA ASN A 87 7.18 7.90 0.88
C ASN A 87 5.69 7.75 0.58
N SER A 88 5.33 7.28 -0.61
CA SER A 88 3.94 7.07 -1.00
C SER A 88 3.35 5.86 -0.27
N VAL A 89 2.10 5.98 0.10
CA VAL A 89 1.19 4.90 0.49
C VAL A 89 -0.12 5.11 -0.26
N MET A 90 -0.83 4.05 -0.60
CA MET A 90 -2.01 4.22 -1.43
C MET A 90 -3.13 3.25 -1.08
N ILE A 91 -4.36 3.70 -1.29
CA ILE A 91 -5.56 2.90 -1.13
C ILE A 91 -6.45 3.06 -2.37
N SER A 92 -7.12 1.99 -2.80
CA SER A 92 -8.05 2.06 -3.91
C SER A 92 -9.28 2.90 -3.55
N LYS A 93 -9.63 3.84 -4.42
CA LYS A 93 -10.93 4.51 -4.33
C LYS A 93 -12.05 3.70 -4.98
N LEU A 94 -11.71 2.74 -5.85
CA LEU A 94 -12.67 1.91 -6.58
C LEU A 94 -13.17 0.77 -5.70
N ASN A 95 -14.48 0.67 -5.54
CA ASN A 95 -15.16 -0.32 -4.71
C ASN A 95 -14.53 -0.40 -3.31
N PRO A 96 -14.69 0.65 -2.49
CA PRO A 96 -13.99 0.78 -1.22
C PRO A 96 -14.39 -0.25 -0.16
N ASP A 97 -15.46 -1.01 -0.39
CA ASP A 97 -15.87 -2.19 0.37
C ASP A 97 -14.86 -3.35 0.24
N ILE A 98 -14.06 -3.35 -0.84
CA ILE A 98 -12.93 -4.26 -1.02
C ILE A 98 -11.67 -3.52 -0.62
N LYS A 99 -11.12 -3.85 0.54
CA LYS A 99 -9.92 -3.21 1.07
C LYS A 99 -8.71 -3.51 0.19
N ARG A 100 -8.23 -2.50 -0.53
CA ARG A 100 -7.05 -2.55 -1.38
C ARG A 100 -6.09 -1.44 -1.01
N ILE A 101 -5.15 -1.77 -0.16
CA ILE A 101 -4.10 -0.87 0.32
C ILE A 101 -2.74 -1.36 -0.14
N TRP A 102 -1.82 -0.46 -0.45
CA TRP A 102 -0.48 -0.79 -0.88
C TRP A 102 0.56 0.18 -0.34
N ARG A 103 1.65 -0.37 0.15
CA ARG A 103 2.87 0.36 0.53
C ARG A 103 3.93 0.07 -0.54
N PRO A 104 3.99 0.87 -1.62
CA PRO A 104 4.86 0.59 -2.76
C PRO A 104 6.33 0.60 -2.34
N MET A 105 7.10 -0.35 -2.87
CA MET A 105 8.54 -0.44 -2.61
C MET A 105 9.36 0.50 -3.49
N CYS A 106 8.84 0.85 -4.66
CA CYS A 106 9.52 1.71 -5.65
C CYS A 106 10.91 1.15 -5.99
N LEU A 107 10.92 0.00 -6.66
CA LEU A 107 12.13 -0.77 -7.02
C LEU A 107 12.86 -0.17 -8.23
N SER A 108 12.18 0.68 -9.00
CA SER A 108 12.71 1.35 -10.20
C SER A 108 12.69 2.87 -10.07
N ASP A 109 13.24 3.55 -11.07
CA ASP A 109 13.22 5.03 -11.14
C ASP A 109 11.88 5.58 -11.65
N ARG A 110 10.96 4.74 -12.09
CA ARG A 110 9.67 5.13 -12.66
C ARG A 110 8.49 4.33 -12.07
N PRO A 111 8.29 4.39 -10.73
CA PRO A 111 7.13 3.78 -10.12
C PRO A 111 5.90 4.64 -10.40
N VAL A 112 4.84 4.01 -10.92
CA VAL A 112 3.57 4.66 -11.24
C VAL A 112 2.40 3.82 -10.77
N CYS A 113 1.27 4.44 -10.43
CA CYS A 113 0.05 3.70 -10.11
C CYS A 113 -1.15 4.13 -10.94
N SER A 114 -2.16 3.26 -10.98
CA SER A 114 -3.47 3.59 -11.52
C SER A 114 -4.05 4.82 -10.83
N THR A 115 -4.70 5.70 -11.61
CA THR A 115 -5.42 6.85 -11.05
C THR A 115 -6.66 6.44 -10.23
N GLU A 116 -6.98 5.15 -10.17
CA GLU A 116 -7.99 4.60 -9.25
C GLU A 116 -7.47 4.44 -7.81
N PHE A 117 -6.17 4.66 -7.55
CA PHE A 117 -5.64 4.81 -6.21
C PHE A 117 -5.69 6.26 -5.73
N ILE A 118 -5.88 6.45 -4.44
CA ILE A 118 -5.58 7.68 -3.71
C ILE A 118 -4.18 7.50 -3.14
N VAL A 119 -3.26 8.37 -3.55
CA VAL A 119 -1.86 8.34 -3.12
C VAL A 119 -1.68 9.34 -2.01
N PHE A 120 -1.25 8.88 -0.84
CA PHE A 120 -0.93 9.72 0.31
C PHE A 120 0.57 9.77 0.53
N GLU A 121 1.03 10.92 1.02
CA GLU A 121 2.36 11.08 1.60
C GLU A 121 2.22 11.73 2.98
N ALA A 122 2.96 11.22 3.94
CA ALA A 122 3.07 11.86 5.24
C ALA A 122 3.77 13.22 5.12
N LYS A 123 3.25 14.27 5.75
CA LYS A 123 3.92 15.61 5.79
C LYS A 123 5.30 15.51 6.43
N ASN A 124 5.43 14.71 7.49
CA ASN A 124 6.73 14.26 7.99
C ASN A 124 7.01 12.87 7.40
N LYS A 125 8.00 12.77 6.52
CA LYS A 125 8.34 11.52 5.80
C LYS A 125 8.64 10.34 6.72
N LYS A 126 9.13 10.57 7.94
CA LYS A 126 9.37 9.53 8.94
C LYS A 126 8.08 8.86 9.42
N ASN A 127 6.94 9.51 9.24
CA ASN A 127 5.64 9.04 9.70
C ASN A 127 4.88 8.24 8.62
N LYS A 128 5.52 7.85 7.53
CA LYS A 128 4.91 7.07 6.42
C LYS A 128 4.12 5.87 6.95
N ASP A 129 4.73 5.08 7.81
CA ASP A 129 4.15 3.82 8.27
C ASP A 129 3.06 4.02 9.34
N PHE A 130 3.06 5.15 10.03
CA PHE A 130 1.92 5.59 10.83
C PHE A 130 0.71 5.92 9.95
N ILE A 131 0.92 6.68 8.84
CA ILE A 131 -0.14 6.94 7.86
C ILE A 131 -0.64 5.64 7.24
N PHE A 132 0.27 4.73 6.86
CA PHE A 132 -0.12 3.43 6.31
C PHE A 132 -1.00 2.64 7.29
N SER A 133 -0.65 2.58 8.57
CA SER A 133 -1.44 1.89 9.60
C SER A 133 -2.82 2.52 9.82
N ILE A 134 -2.93 3.86 9.74
CA ILE A 134 -4.22 4.56 9.77
C ILE A 134 -5.09 4.11 8.59
N LEU A 135 -4.54 4.14 7.36
CA LEU A 135 -5.27 3.76 6.15
C LEU A 135 -5.68 2.28 6.15
N ASP A 136 -4.89 1.43 6.81
CA ASP A 136 -5.17 0.00 6.95
C ASP A 136 -6.17 -0.33 8.07
N SER A 137 -6.57 0.64 8.89
CA SER A 137 -7.52 0.43 9.99
C SER A 137 -8.96 0.24 9.50
N ASP A 138 -9.74 -0.53 10.25
CA ASP A 138 -11.18 -0.72 9.97
C ASP A 138 -11.96 0.60 10.09
N ASN A 139 -11.56 1.47 11.03
CA ASN A 139 -12.17 2.79 11.20
C ASN A 139 -12.02 3.64 9.93
N PHE A 140 -10.84 3.64 9.30
CA PHE A 140 -10.62 4.34 8.04
C PHE A 140 -11.38 3.68 6.89
N SER A 141 -11.40 2.35 6.81
CA SER A 141 -12.17 1.60 5.81
C SER A 141 -13.66 1.95 5.88
N ASN A 142 -14.23 2.02 7.07
CA ASN A 142 -15.62 2.46 7.28
C ASN A 142 -15.83 3.91 6.82
N HIS A 143 -14.93 4.83 7.16
CA HIS A 143 -15.00 6.22 6.71
C HIS A 143 -14.93 6.32 5.18
N LEU A 144 -14.07 5.54 4.54
CA LEU A 144 -13.93 5.48 3.09
C LEU A 144 -15.24 5.04 2.41
N CYS A 145 -15.90 4.01 2.96
CA CYS A 145 -17.17 3.49 2.47
C CYS A 145 -18.35 4.47 2.66
N PHE A 146 -18.31 5.33 3.69
CA PHE A 146 -19.34 6.35 3.89
C PHE A 146 -19.29 7.49 2.86
N HIS A 147 -18.12 7.75 2.29
CA HIS A 147 -17.89 8.89 1.39
C HIS A 147 -17.70 8.43 -0.06
N VAL A 148 -18.74 7.80 -0.62
CA VAL A 148 -18.70 7.26 -1.99
C VAL A 148 -19.57 8.07 -2.94
N THR A 149 -19.20 8.04 -4.22
CA THR A 149 -20.00 8.51 -5.35
C THR A 149 -20.27 7.35 -6.31
N GLY A 150 -21.39 7.38 -7.02
CA GLY A 150 -21.81 6.33 -7.95
C GLY A 150 -23.08 5.63 -7.49
N SER A 151 -23.99 5.34 -8.43
CA SER A 151 -25.34 4.84 -8.17
C SER A 151 -25.46 3.31 -8.21
N THR A 152 -24.41 2.60 -8.62
CA THR A 152 -24.42 1.12 -8.74
C THR A 152 -23.27 0.51 -7.93
N GLY A 153 -23.56 -0.57 -7.21
CA GLY A 153 -22.60 -1.23 -6.31
C GLY A 153 -21.26 -1.63 -6.95
N SER A 154 -21.21 -1.84 -8.28
CA SER A 154 -19.99 -2.26 -8.98
C SER A 154 -19.08 -1.12 -9.45
N ARG A 155 -19.47 0.16 -9.24
CA ARG A 155 -18.71 1.34 -9.72
C ARG A 155 -18.66 2.47 -8.70
N GLN A 156 -18.80 2.16 -7.43
CA GLN A 156 -18.64 3.14 -6.37
C GLN A 156 -17.19 3.59 -6.28
N ARG A 157 -16.98 4.88 -6.05
CA ARG A 157 -15.68 5.47 -5.84
C ARG A 157 -15.69 6.35 -4.61
N ALA A 158 -14.76 6.12 -3.71
CA ALA A 158 -14.53 7.01 -2.60
C ALA A 158 -14.08 8.40 -3.07
N VAL A 159 -14.50 9.43 -2.37
CA VAL A 159 -14.16 10.82 -2.65
C VAL A 159 -12.78 11.13 -2.02
N PRO A 160 -11.71 11.36 -2.81
CA PRO A 160 -10.37 11.52 -2.25
C PRO A 160 -10.27 12.65 -1.20
N LYS A 161 -10.89 13.79 -1.45
CA LYS A 161 -10.85 14.92 -0.50
C LYS A 161 -11.48 14.60 0.84
N ALA A 162 -12.58 13.84 0.86
CA ALA A 162 -13.25 13.46 2.09
C ALA A 162 -12.41 12.54 2.98
N THR A 163 -11.42 11.85 2.40
CA THR A 163 -10.51 11.02 3.21
C THR A 163 -9.61 11.86 4.13
N LEU A 164 -9.31 13.10 3.74
CA LEU A 164 -8.51 14.00 4.56
C LEU A 164 -9.26 14.54 5.78
N ASP A 165 -10.60 14.45 5.78
CA ASP A 165 -11.45 14.87 6.90
C ASP A 165 -11.60 13.76 7.97
N PHE A 166 -10.98 12.59 7.74
CA PHE A 166 -10.97 11.50 8.72
C PHE A 166 -10.35 11.96 10.03
N LYS A 167 -11.10 11.82 11.12
CA LYS A 167 -10.66 12.25 12.45
C LYS A 167 -9.59 11.31 12.99
N VAL A 168 -8.51 11.89 13.47
CA VAL A 168 -7.38 11.17 14.05
C VAL A 168 -6.94 11.84 15.35
N LEU A 169 -6.45 11.05 16.28
CA LEU A 169 -5.65 11.56 17.38
C LEU A 169 -4.21 11.74 16.89
N ILE A 170 -3.62 12.88 17.17
CA ILE A 170 -2.26 13.24 16.78
C ILE A 170 -1.37 13.18 18.02
N PRO A 171 -0.61 12.07 18.18
CA PRO A 171 0.33 11.92 19.28
C PRO A 171 1.53 12.87 19.12
N PRO A 172 2.30 13.13 20.19
CA PRO A 172 3.62 13.72 20.08
C PRO A 172 4.53 13.00 19.09
N SER A 173 5.43 13.72 18.43
CA SER A 173 6.31 13.15 17.40
C SER A 173 7.11 11.96 17.88
N GLU A 174 7.56 11.98 19.15
CA GLU A 174 8.33 10.93 19.78
C GLU A 174 7.55 9.62 19.87
N VAL A 175 6.25 9.68 20.12
CA VAL A 175 5.35 8.51 20.17
C VAL A 175 5.19 7.91 18.78
N ILE A 176 4.99 8.77 17.76
CA ILE A 176 4.89 8.31 16.36
C ILE A 176 6.21 7.69 15.90
N GLU A 177 7.36 8.31 16.24
CA GLU A 177 8.68 7.76 15.89
C GLU A 177 8.93 6.41 16.58
N GLN A 178 8.56 6.24 17.85
CA GLN A 178 8.64 4.95 18.55
C GLN A 178 7.77 3.90 17.88
N PHE A 179 6.53 4.23 17.55
CA PHE A 179 5.63 3.33 16.83
C PHE A 179 6.23 2.92 15.48
N CYS A 180 6.67 3.89 14.65
CA CYS A 180 7.27 3.61 13.36
C CYS A 180 8.52 2.73 13.50
N SER A 181 9.35 2.93 14.53
CA SER A 181 10.51 2.07 14.78
C SER A 181 10.16 0.59 15.00
N MET A 182 8.96 0.30 15.46
CA MET A 182 8.46 -1.06 15.67
C MET A 182 7.84 -1.66 14.41
N VAL A 183 7.02 -0.87 13.68
CA VAL A 183 6.23 -1.41 12.55
C VAL A 183 6.95 -1.34 11.21
N THR A 184 7.86 -0.37 11.00
CA THR A 184 8.62 -0.24 9.76
C THR A 184 9.39 -1.52 9.41
N PRO A 185 10.15 -2.16 10.33
CA PRO A 185 10.81 -3.43 10.04
C PRO A 185 9.85 -4.55 9.63
N ILE A 186 8.63 -4.57 10.19
CA ILE A 186 7.60 -5.55 9.84
C ILE A 186 7.12 -5.31 8.39
N TYR A 187 6.82 -4.07 8.05
CA TYR A 187 6.38 -3.71 6.69
C TYR A 187 7.49 -3.89 5.65
N ASP A 188 8.74 -3.61 6.01
CA ASP A 188 9.88 -3.86 5.13
C ASP A 188 10.07 -5.37 4.89
N LEU A 189 9.90 -6.20 5.91
CA LEU A 189 9.95 -7.66 5.78
C LEU A 189 8.80 -8.19 4.89
N ILE A 190 7.60 -7.61 4.97
CA ILE A 190 6.50 -7.94 4.06
C ILE A 190 6.94 -7.66 2.62
N GLY A 191 7.50 -6.48 2.34
CA GLY A 191 7.97 -6.13 1.00
C GLY A 191 9.08 -7.06 0.49
N VAL A 192 10.03 -7.44 1.35
CA VAL A 192 11.08 -8.42 0.98
C VAL A 192 10.47 -9.77 0.64
N ASN A 193 9.49 -10.24 1.41
CA ASN A 193 8.78 -11.50 1.14
C ASN A 193 7.98 -11.44 -0.18
N GLU A 194 7.39 -10.30 -0.52
CA GLU A 194 6.69 -10.11 -1.80
C GLU A 194 7.66 -10.23 -2.98
N ILE A 195 8.85 -9.63 -2.90
CA ILE A 195 9.91 -9.78 -3.91
C ILE A 195 10.31 -11.25 -4.06
N GLU A 196 10.57 -11.93 -2.95
CA GLU A 196 11.00 -13.33 -2.98
C GLU A 196 9.89 -14.25 -3.51
N ASN A 197 8.64 -14.03 -3.15
CA ASN A 197 7.50 -14.77 -3.68
C ASN A 197 7.37 -14.59 -5.20
N GLN A 198 7.56 -13.37 -5.72
CA GLN A 198 7.56 -13.11 -7.15
C GLN A 198 8.68 -13.87 -7.85
N ARG A 199 9.91 -13.81 -7.31
CA ARG A 199 11.07 -14.53 -7.83
C ARG A 199 10.86 -16.05 -7.85
N LEU A 200 10.33 -16.60 -6.76
CA LEU A 200 10.03 -18.04 -6.67
C LEU A 200 8.94 -18.45 -7.67
N SER A 201 7.94 -17.59 -7.88
CA SER A 201 6.89 -17.81 -8.88
C SER A 201 7.47 -17.86 -10.30
N GLU A 202 8.32 -16.89 -10.66
CA GLU A 202 9.02 -16.85 -11.95
C GLU A 202 9.92 -18.07 -12.16
N LEU A 203 10.65 -18.47 -11.12
CA LEU A 203 11.49 -19.67 -11.16
C LEU A 203 10.66 -20.93 -11.38
N ARG A 204 9.59 -21.12 -10.63
CA ARG A 204 8.65 -22.22 -10.81
C ARG A 204 8.13 -22.27 -12.24
N ASP A 205 7.65 -21.16 -12.76
CA ASP A 205 7.01 -21.08 -14.09
C ASP A 205 8.03 -21.29 -15.21
N SER A 206 9.32 -20.99 -14.98
CA SER A 206 10.41 -21.29 -15.91
C SER A 206 10.86 -22.76 -15.89
N LEU A 207 10.81 -23.41 -14.71
CA LEU A 207 11.29 -24.79 -14.53
C LEU A 207 10.22 -25.84 -14.83
N LEU A 208 8.96 -25.57 -14.49
CA LEU A 208 7.87 -26.54 -14.60
C LEU A 208 7.70 -27.09 -16.04
N PRO A 209 7.71 -26.29 -17.12
CA PRO A 209 7.64 -26.81 -18.49
C PRO A 209 8.83 -27.70 -18.84
N LYS A 210 10.03 -27.38 -18.38
CA LYS A 210 11.26 -28.15 -18.64
C LYS A 210 11.26 -29.50 -17.93
N LEU A 211 10.72 -29.55 -16.71
CA LEU A 211 10.52 -30.78 -15.98
C LEU A 211 9.46 -31.68 -16.68
N MET A 212 8.36 -31.09 -17.11
CA MET A 212 7.28 -31.83 -17.78
C MET A 212 7.69 -32.33 -19.15
N SER A 213 8.56 -31.65 -19.86
CA SER A 213 9.09 -32.09 -21.17
C SER A 213 10.23 -33.12 -21.06
N GLY A 214 10.77 -33.34 -19.87
CA GLY A 214 11.95 -34.20 -19.65
C GLY A 214 13.27 -33.53 -20.08
N GLU A 215 13.26 -32.22 -20.38
CA GLU A 215 14.47 -31.43 -20.66
C GLU A 215 15.37 -31.30 -19.42
N LEU A 216 14.74 -31.24 -18.23
CA LEU A 216 15.40 -31.28 -16.93
C LEU A 216 15.16 -32.66 -16.29
N ASP A 217 16.21 -33.43 -16.13
CA ASP A 217 16.20 -34.68 -15.37
C ASP A 217 16.55 -34.38 -13.90
N VAL A 218 15.70 -34.82 -13.00
CA VAL A 218 15.87 -34.66 -11.55
C VAL A 218 16.03 -35.99 -10.82
N SER A 219 16.22 -37.10 -11.58
CA SER A 219 16.30 -38.46 -11.04
C SER A 219 17.45 -38.62 -10.03
N ASP A 220 18.50 -37.82 -10.14
CA ASP A 220 19.69 -37.87 -9.28
C ASP A 220 19.64 -36.87 -8.09
N LEU A 221 18.56 -36.09 -7.95
CA LEU A 221 18.39 -35.20 -6.81
C LEU A 221 17.89 -36.00 -5.59
N ASN A 222 18.79 -36.20 -4.62
CA ASN A 222 18.39 -36.65 -3.28
C ASN A 222 17.64 -35.51 -2.57
N ILE A 223 16.29 -35.62 -2.55
CA ILE A 223 15.40 -34.73 -1.80
C ILE A 223 15.14 -35.31 -0.42
#